data_981f7b973091352804fdfe9cbfa44678
#
_entry.id   981f7b973091352804fdfe9cbfa44678
#
_cell.length_a   1.000
_cell.length_b   1.000
_cell.length_c   1.000
_cell.angle_alpha   90.00
_cell.angle_beta   90.00
_cell.angle_gamma   90.00
#
_symmetry.space_group_name_H-M   'P 1'
#
loop_
_entity.id
_entity.type
_entity.pdbx_description
1 polymer ?
#
loop_
_entity_poly.entity_id
_entity_poly.type
_entity_poly.pdbx_seq_one_letter_code
_entity_poly.pdbx_strand_id
1 'polypeptide(L)'
;MGTLYLVRHGQASFGADDYDVLSELGMLQAVRLGEYFKTKGITFDAALTGTLQRQISTFAGICEGMQVALDAQRWPGLNEYDSEAVIAAIYPHKLEKPTSPEMYRSHFRLLRDGLRQWMDGVVSPKGMPAYVNFVEGITCALDHVRNTHTGNVLLVSSGGPIATAVGHVLGTSPETTIELNLRIRNTSVTEFAYTPKRHMLVTYNTLPHLDAPEYAAWVTYA
;
A
#
# COMPACT_ATOMS: atom_id res chain seq x y z
N MET A 1 -1.10 -10.23 22.19
CA MET A 1 -1.91 -10.02 20.96
C MET A 1 -1.82 -8.55 20.63
N GLY A 2 -1.49 -8.20 19.40
CA GLY A 2 -1.36 -6.82 18.97
C GLY A 2 -2.21 -6.54 17.73
N THR A 3 -2.22 -5.28 17.28
CA THR A 3 -2.88 -4.86 16.05
C THR A 3 -1.85 -4.24 15.11
N LEU A 4 -1.82 -4.73 13.87
CA LEU A 4 -1.02 -4.15 12.79
C LEU A 4 -1.94 -3.32 11.89
N TYR A 5 -1.65 -2.03 11.77
CA TYR A 5 -2.35 -1.09 10.91
C TYR A 5 -1.51 -0.89 9.64
N LEU A 6 -1.94 -1.50 8.53
CA LEU A 6 -1.33 -1.29 7.22
C LEU A 6 -2.03 -0.10 6.55
N VAL A 7 -1.27 0.91 6.21
CA VAL A 7 -1.76 2.14 5.58
C VAL A 7 -1.16 2.28 4.19
N ARG A 8 -2.02 2.42 3.17
CA ARG A 8 -1.56 2.83 1.84
C ARG A 8 -1.14 4.30 1.88
N HIS A 9 -0.05 4.64 1.20
CA HIS A 9 0.38 6.03 1.07
C HIS A 9 -0.74 6.96 0.55
N GLY A 10 -0.66 8.24 0.88
CA GLY A 10 -1.53 9.29 0.37
C GLY A 10 -1.47 9.43 -1.16
N GLN A 11 -2.36 10.22 -1.74
CA GLN A 11 -2.34 10.47 -3.17
C GLN A 11 -0.95 10.96 -3.62
N ALA A 12 -0.37 10.28 -4.61
CA ALA A 12 0.86 10.71 -5.25
C ALA A 12 0.60 11.80 -6.30
N SER A 13 1.63 12.57 -6.66
CA SER A 13 1.56 13.63 -7.66
C SER A 13 1.46 13.02 -9.06
N PHE A 14 0.26 12.59 -9.44
CA PHE A 14 0.00 11.95 -10.73
C PHE A 14 0.24 12.96 -11.87
N GLY A 15 1.13 12.60 -12.80
CA GLY A 15 1.47 13.44 -13.95
C GLY A 15 2.59 14.47 -13.71
N ALA A 16 3.14 14.58 -12.49
CA ALA A 16 4.38 15.32 -12.24
C ALA A 16 5.60 14.55 -12.77
N ASP A 17 6.74 15.24 -12.88
CA ASP A 17 8.01 14.64 -13.32
C ASP A 17 8.51 13.58 -12.32
N ASP A 18 8.12 13.70 -11.05
CA ASP A 18 8.41 12.73 -10.00
C ASP A 18 7.10 12.21 -9.36
N TYR A 19 6.74 10.98 -9.72
CA TYR A 19 5.57 10.29 -9.16
C TYR A 19 5.79 9.86 -7.70
N ASP A 20 7.03 9.81 -7.21
CA ASP A 20 7.29 9.34 -5.84
C ASP A 20 7.03 10.42 -4.75
N VAL A 21 6.45 11.55 -5.11
CA VAL A 21 6.10 12.64 -4.19
C VAL A 21 4.59 12.67 -3.95
N LEU A 22 4.15 12.93 -2.72
CA LEU A 22 2.73 13.15 -2.43
C LEU A 22 2.24 14.45 -3.08
N SER A 23 0.97 14.44 -3.54
CA SER A 23 0.24 15.67 -3.84
C SER A 23 -0.08 16.43 -2.55
N GLU A 24 -0.50 17.70 -2.67
CA GLU A 24 -1.01 18.47 -1.52
C GLU A 24 -2.16 17.74 -0.83
N LEU A 25 -3.09 17.18 -1.63
CA LEU A 25 -4.19 16.36 -1.10
C LEU A 25 -3.68 15.11 -0.39
N GLY A 26 -2.65 14.45 -0.93
CA GLY A 26 -2.06 13.26 -0.29
C GLY A 26 -1.46 13.56 1.07
N MET A 27 -0.85 14.73 1.26
CA MET A 27 -0.36 15.18 2.55
C MET A 27 -1.52 15.46 3.52
N LEU A 28 -2.57 16.17 3.06
CA LEU A 28 -3.77 16.43 3.86
C LEU A 28 -4.46 15.13 4.29
N GLN A 29 -4.57 14.14 3.39
CA GLN A 29 -5.10 12.81 3.72
C GLN A 29 -4.30 12.14 4.85
N ALA A 30 -2.96 12.22 4.79
CA ALA A 30 -2.08 11.62 5.79
C ALA A 30 -2.22 12.29 7.16
N VAL A 31 -2.22 13.63 7.20
CA VAL A 31 -2.43 14.40 8.44
C VAL A 31 -3.80 14.07 9.05
N ARG A 32 -4.86 14.03 8.22
CA ARG A 32 -6.21 13.71 8.68
C ARG A 32 -6.31 12.31 9.27
N LEU A 33 -5.59 11.33 8.72
CA LEU A 33 -5.51 9.99 9.30
C LEU A 33 -4.83 10.02 10.68
N GLY A 34 -3.77 10.81 10.83
CA GLY A 34 -3.11 11.02 12.13
C GLY A 34 -4.04 11.64 13.18
N GLU A 35 -4.80 12.66 12.80
CA GLU A 35 -5.83 13.27 13.68
C GLU A 35 -6.89 12.26 14.11
N TYR A 36 -7.32 11.39 13.19
CA TYR A 36 -8.24 10.30 13.50
C TYR A 36 -7.66 9.36 14.55
N PHE A 37 -6.42 8.87 14.35
CA PHE A 37 -5.78 7.99 15.33
C PHE A 37 -5.67 8.65 16.71
N LYS A 38 -5.27 9.92 16.75
CA LYS A 38 -5.22 10.71 17.98
C LYS A 38 -6.60 10.80 18.66
N THR A 39 -7.65 11.14 17.91
CA THR A 39 -9.02 11.28 18.42
C THR A 39 -9.54 9.96 18.99
N LYS A 40 -9.16 8.83 18.40
CA LYS A 40 -9.51 7.49 18.87
C LYS A 40 -8.63 6.98 20.01
N GLY A 41 -7.62 7.73 20.43
CA GLY A 41 -6.67 7.30 21.45
C GLY A 41 -5.78 6.13 20.99
N ILE A 42 -5.62 5.94 19.68
CA ILE A 42 -4.76 4.88 19.12
C ILE A 42 -3.30 5.39 19.19
N THR A 43 -2.46 4.62 19.84
CA THR A 43 -1.01 4.85 19.92
C THR A 43 -0.26 3.69 19.29
N PHE A 44 0.96 3.93 18.83
CA PHE A 44 1.81 2.93 18.19
C PHE A 44 3.09 2.71 18.98
N ASP A 45 3.43 1.45 19.23
CA ASP A 45 4.66 1.06 19.92
C ASP A 45 5.84 0.94 18.96
N ALA A 46 5.54 0.76 17.67
CA ALA A 46 6.53 0.69 16.60
C ALA A 46 5.92 1.11 15.26
N ALA A 47 6.80 1.48 14.32
CA ALA A 47 6.39 1.75 12.95
C ALA A 47 7.38 1.19 11.93
N LEU A 48 6.87 0.76 10.77
CA LEU A 48 7.62 0.36 9.60
C LEU A 48 7.15 1.17 8.39
N THR A 49 8.06 1.50 7.49
CA THR A 49 7.70 2.04 6.17
C THR A 49 8.55 1.38 5.09
N GLY A 50 8.07 1.35 3.85
CA GLY A 50 8.98 1.15 2.73
C GLY A 50 9.97 2.32 2.59
N THR A 51 10.73 2.32 1.50
CA THR A 51 11.77 3.34 1.24
C THR A 51 11.35 4.38 0.19
N LEU A 52 10.17 4.25 -0.41
CA LEU A 52 9.63 5.22 -1.35
C LEU A 52 9.25 6.53 -0.65
N GLN A 53 9.53 7.67 -1.30
CA GLN A 53 9.31 8.98 -0.69
C GLN A 53 7.85 9.21 -0.32
N ARG A 54 6.89 8.76 -1.15
CA ARG A 54 5.45 8.85 -0.86
C ARG A 54 5.04 8.07 0.39
N GLN A 55 5.69 6.94 0.68
CA GLN A 55 5.44 6.16 1.91
C GLN A 55 6.01 6.89 3.13
N ILE A 56 7.24 7.41 3.00
CA ILE A 56 7.92 8.18 4.05
C ILE A 56 7.14 9.44 4.41
N SER A 57 6.72 10.21 3.40
CA SER A 57 5.95 11.45 3.60
C SER A 57 4.57 11.18 4.20
N THR A 58 3.91 10.07 3.82
CA THR A 58 2.64 9.67 4.44
C THR A 58 2.83 9.36 5.93
N PHE A 59 3.88 8.62 6.28
CA PHE A 59 4.21 8.36 7.68
C PHE A 59 4.45 9.65 8.46
N ALA A 60 5.22 10.60 7.90
CA ALA A 60 5.47 11.89 8.52
C ALA A 60 4.17 12.69 8.74
N GLY A 61 3.26 12.74 7.74
CA GLY A 61 1.96 13.38 7.87
C GLY A 61 1.07 12.74 8.94
N ILE A 62 1.09 11.40 9.07
CA ILE A 62 0.37 10.71 10.16
C ILE A 62 0.93 11.14 11.52
N CYS A 63 2.26 11.17 11.69
CA CYS A 63 2.89 11.62 12.93
C CYS A 63 2.56 13.08 13.26
N GLU A 64 2.53 13.96 12.26
CA GLU A 64 2.10 15.35 12.39
C GLU A 64 0.65 15.43 12.92
N GLY A 65 -0.29 14.74 12.29
CA GLY A 65 -1.71 14.71 12.70
C GLY A 65 -1.91 14.12 14.09
N MET A 66 -1.13 13.12 14.46
CA MET A 66 -1.12 12.54 15.80
C MET A 66 -0.45 13.44 16.84
N GLN A 67 0.39 14.38 16.40
CA GLN A 67 1.27 15.21 17.24
C GLN A 67 2.23 14.37 18.11
N VAL A 68 2.86 13.38 17.49
CA VAL A 68 3.84 12.48 18.12
C VAL A 68 5.15 12.46 17.34
N ALA A 69 6.25 12.22 18.04
CA ALA A 69 7.52 11.84 17.44
C ALA A 69 7.63 10.31 17.48
N LEU A 70 7.64 9.68 16.33
CA LEU A 70 7.80 8.23 16.17
C LEU A 70 8.76 7.98 15.01
N ASP A 71 9.72 7.09 15.21
CA ASP A 71 10.64 6.66 14.16
C ASP A 71 10.12 5.38 13.49
N ALA A 72 10.24 5.32 12.16
CA ALA A 72 9.87 4.13 11.39
C ALA A 72 11.11 3.38 10.90
N GLN A 73 11.14 2.08 11.13
CA GLN A 73 12.11 1.19 10.49
C GLN A 73 11.85 1.14 8.98
N ARG A 74 12.91 1.36 8.18
CA ARG A 74 12.84 1.26 6.71
C ARG A 74 12.92 -0.19 6.29
N TRP A 75 11.99 -0.61 5.43
CA TRP A 75 11.86 -1.99 4.97
C TRP A 75 11.66 -2.02 3.45
N PRO A 76 12.72 -2.22 2.64
CA PRO A 76 12.62 -2.20 1.16
C PRO A 76 11.61 -3.19 0.59
N GLY A 77 11.37 -4.32 1.26
CA GLY A 77 10.35 -5.30 0.86
C GLY A 77 8.90 -4.79 0.93
N LEU A 78 8.67 -3.59 1.45
CA LEU A 78 7.36 -2.92 1.47
C LEU A 78 7.18 -1.92 0.30
N ASN A 79 8.15 -1.83 -0.61
CA ASN A 79 8.04 -0.97 -1.78
C ASN A 79 7.07 -1.52 -2.81
N GLU A 80 6.45 -0.62 -3.56
CA GLU A 80 5.55 -0.97 -4.67
C GLU A 80 6.34 -1.65 -5.81
N TYR A 81 5.68 -2.52 -6.54
CA TYR A 81 6.19 -3.03 -7.80
C TYR A 81 6.16 -1.94 -8.89
N ASP A 82 6.98 -2.10 -9.92
CA ASP A 82 7.01 -1.21 -11.08
C ASP A 82 5.94 -1.65 -12.10
N SER A 83 4.84 -0.89 -12.16
CA SER A 83 3.72 -1.17 -13.07
C SER A 83 4.10 -1.03 -14.54
N GLU A 84 5.03 -0.14 -14.89
CA GLU A 84 5.50 0.04 -16.26
C GLU A 84 6.35 -1.17 -16.70
N ALA A 85 7.24 -1.65 -15.82
CA ALA A 85 8.01 -2.86 -16.08
C ALA A 85 7.11 -4.11 -16.21
N VAL A 86 6.05 -4.21 -15.39
CA VAL A 86 5.06 -5.30 -15.48
C VAL A 86 4.36 -5.29 -16.84
N ILE A 87 3.89 -4.13 -17.30
CA ILE A 87 3.22 -4.01 -18.59
C ILE A 87 4.21 -4.26 -19.73
N ALA A 88 5.43 -3.71 -19.68
CA ALA A 88 6.44 -3.89 -20.71
C ALA A 88 6.88 -5.36 -20.87
N ALA A 89 6.74 -6.17 -19.83
CA ALA A 89 7.06 -7.60 -19.90
C ALA A 89 6.10 -8.40 -20.81
N ILE A 90 4.87 -7.91 -21.02
CA ILE A 90 3.85 -8.57 -21.86
C ILE A 90 3.49 -7.77 -23.12
N TYR A 91 3.77 -6.48 -23.13
CA TYR A 91 3.46 -5.57 -24.22
C TYR A 91 4.68 -4.69 -24.54
N PRO A 92 5.51 -5.06 -25.53
CA PRO A 92 6.81 -4.41 -25.79
C PRO A 92 6.72 -3.03 -26.44
N HIS A 93 5.51 -2.57 -26.79
CA HIS A 93 5.32 -1.26 -27.39
C HIS A 93 5.16 -0.18 -26.31
N LYS A 94 5.73 1.01 -26.56
CA LYS A 94 5.56 2.15 -25.66
C LYS A 94 4.07 2.52 -25.57
N LEU A 95 3.53 2.49 -24.37
CA LEU A 95 2.19 2.99 -24.10
C LEU A 95 2.23 4.52 -24.01
N GLU A 96 1.28 5.15 -24.66
CA GLU A 96 1.03 6.58 -24.46
C GLU A 96 0.37 6.79 -23.11
N LYS A 97 0.61 7.97 -22.49
CA LYS A 97 -0.12 8.34 -21.25
C LYS A 97 -1.62 8.33 -21.56
N PRO A 98 -2.44 7.63 -20.74
CA PRO A 98 -3.87 7.54 -21.02
C PRO A 98 -4.52 8.91 -20.85
N THR A 99 -5.25 9.36 -21.86
CA THR A 99 -5.97 10.64 -21.92
C THR A 99 -7.50 10.46 -22.04
N SER A 100 -7.97 9.23 -22.26
CA SER A 100 -9.39 8.91 -22.35
C SER A 100 -9.78 7.75 -21.45
N PRO A 101 -11.06 7.61 -21.06
CA PRO A 101 -11.54 6.48 -20.29
C PRO A 101 -11.26 5.12 -20.94
N GLU A 102 -11.24 5.04 -22.27
CA GLU A 102 -10.92 3.84 -23.04
C GLU A 102 -9.44 3.47 -22.89
N MET A 103 -8.55 4.46 -22.96
CA MET A 103 -7.11 4.25 -22.76
C MET A 103 -6.81 3.80 -21.33
N TYR A 104 -7.46 4.39 -20.32
CA TYR A 104 -7.35 3.93 -18.93
C TYR A 104 -7.81 2.49 -18.78
N ARG A 105 -8.97 2.10 -19.35
CA ARG A 105 -9.45 0.72 -19.31
C ARG A 105 -8.49 -0.25 -19.98
N SER A 106 -7.90 0.13 -21.12
CA SER A 106 -6.91 -0.68 -21.83
C SER A 106 -5.63 -0.84 -21.01
N HIS A 107 -5.13 0.26 -20.40
CA HIS A 107 -3.96 0.24 -19.53
C HIS A 107 -4.17 -0.69 -18.31
N PHE A 108 -5.31 -0.57 -17.62
CA PHE A 108 -5.63 -1.43 -16.48
C PHE A 108 -5.81 -2.91 -16.88
N ARG A 109 -6.28 -3.19 -18.10
CA ARG A 109 -6.36 -4.56 -18.61
C ARG A 109 -4.96 -5.15 -18.80
N LEU A 110 -4.06 -4.41 -19.44
CA LEU A 110 -2.66 -4.82 -19.61
C LEU A 110 -1.96 -5.00 -18.26
N LEU A 111 -2.16 -4.08 -17.33
CA LEU A 111 -1.58 -4.20 -15.99
C LEU A 111 -2.07 -5.47 -15.29
N ARG A 112 -3.36 -5.77 -15.36
CA ARG A 112 -3.95 -6.99 -14.79
C ARG A 112 -3.34 -8.26 -15.39
N ASP A 113 -3.23 -8.29 -16.72
CA ASP A 113 -2.68 -9.45 -17.44
C ASP A 113 -1.19 -9.63 -17.13
N GLY A 114 -0.43 -8.53 -17.06
CA GLY A 114 0.98 -8.55 -16.68
C GLY A 114 1.22 -9.00 -15.24
N LEU A 115 0.44 -8.47 -14.30
CA LEU A 115 0.47 -8.90 -12.91
C LEU A 115 0.19 -10.40 -12.79
N ARG A 116 -0.83 -10.89 -13.48
CA ARG A 116 -1.17 -12.31 -13.48
C ARG A 116 0.01 -13.18 -13.96
N GLN A 117 0.61 -12.81 -15.10
CA GLN A 117 1.73 -13.56 -15.64
C GLN A 117 2.99 -13.48 -14.76
N TRP A 118 3.25 -12.33 -14.10
CA TRP A 118 4.33 -12.20 -13.14
C TRP A 118 4.08 -13.05 -11.89
N MET A 119 2.86 -13.05 -11.36
CA MET A 119 2.47 -13.87 -10.20
C MET A 119 2.56 -15.36 -10.49
N ASP A 120 2.24 -15.78 -11.71
CA ASP A 120 2.36 -17.18 -12.18
C ASP A 120 3.81 -17.57 -12.57
N GLY A 121 4.76 -16.62 -12.52
CA GLY A 121 6.14 -16.85 -12.93
C GLY A 121 6.36 -17.02 -14.44
N VAL A 122 5.38 -16.62 -15.26
CA VAL A 122 5.44 -16.71 -16.73
C VAL A 122 6.34 -15.61 -17.31
N VAL A 123 6.33 -14.42 -16.71
CA VAL A 123 7.18 -13.28 -17.11
C VAL A 123 8.05 -12.81 -15.95
N SER A 124 9.20 -12.21 -16.31
CA SER A 124 10.13 -11.59 -15.37
C SER A 124 10.31 -10.12 -15.75
N PRO A 125 9.53 -9.18 -15.17
CA PRO A 125 9.65 -7.76 -15.47
C PRO A 125 11.06 -7.25 -15.18
N LYS A 126 11.60 -6.45 -16.08
CA LYS A 126 12.99 -5.97 -15.99
C LYS A 126 13.19 -5.10 -14.74
N GLY A 127 14.23 -5.37 -13.98
CA GLY A 127 14.56 -4.60 -12.77
C GLY A 127 13.73 -4.96 -11.54
N MET A 128 12.80 -5.90 -11.66
CA MET A 128 11.99 -6.38 -10.56
C MET A 128 12.43 -7.78 -10.07
N PRO A 129 12.19 -8.11 -8.80
CA PRO A 129 12.36 -9.47 -8.31
C PRO A 129 11.32 -10.42 -8.95
N ALA A 130 11.57 -11.72 -8.88
CA ALA A 130 10.50 -12.71 -9.09
C ALA A 130 9.38 -12.49 -8.06
N TYR A 131 8.12 -12.82 -8.42
CA TYR A 131 6.99 -12.57 -7.52
C TYR A 131 7.14 -13.26 -6.17
N VAL A 132 7.70 -14.46 -6.13
CA VAL A 132 7.97 -15.17 -4.88
C VAL A 132 8.88 -14.37 -3.94
N ASN A 133 9.90 -13.68 -4.45
CA ASN A 133 10.78 -12.84 -3.66
C ASN A 133 10.11 -11.51 -3.24
N PHE A 134 9.20 -10.99 -4.07
CA PHE A 134 8.36 -9.86 -3.68
C PHE A 134 7.44 -10.23 -2.50
N VAL A 135 6.79 -11.39 -2.55
CA VAL A 135 6.00 -11.94 -1.44
C VAL A 135 6.87 -12.13 -0.21
N GLU A 136 8.07 -12.70 -0.34
CA GLU A 136 9.00 -12.92 0.76
C GLU A 136 9.39 -11.61 1.45
N GLY A 137 9.66 -10.54 0.70
CA GLY A 137 9.96 -9.22 1.27
C GLY A 137 8.85 -8.69 2.18
N ILE A 138 7.59 -8.94 1.80
CA ILE A 138 6.40 -8.53 2.55
C ILE A 138 6.18 -9.44 3.76
N THR A 139 6.23 -10.75 3.57
CA THR A 139 6.00 -11.72 4.65
C THR A 139 7.07 -11.65 5.72
N CYS A 140 8.33 -11.37 5.37
CA CYS A 140 9.39 -11.08 6.33
C CYS A 140 9.06 -9.86 7.21
N ALA A 141 8.46 -8.80 6.65
CA ALA A 141 8.00 -7.66 7.45
C ALA A 141 6.86 -8.04 8.40
N LEU A 142 5.88 -8.83 7.94
CA LEU A 142 4.80 -9.35 8.79
C LEU A 142 5.36 -10.23 9.91
N ASP A 143 6.29 -11.11 9.58
CA ASP A 143 6.93 -12.00 10.54
C ASP A 143 7.78 -11.25 11.57
N HIS A 144 8.49 -10.20 11.14
CA HIS A 144 9.19 -9.29 12.03
C HIS A 144 8.21 -8.69 13.04
N VAL A 145 7.09 -8.11 12.57
CA VAL A 145 6.08 -7.51 13.45
C VAL A 145 5.59 -8.52 14.50
N ARG A 146 5.13 -9.70 14.10
CA ARG A 146 4.56 -10.68 15.03
C ARG A 146 5.57 -11.30 16.00
N ASN A 147 6.86 -11.31 15.65
CA ASN A 147 7.92 -11.91 16.46
C ASN A 147 8.57 -10.90 17.41
N THR A 148 8.53 -9.59 17.13
CA THR A 148 9.24 -8.55 17.88
C THR A 148 8.33 -7.60 18.64
N HIS A 149 7.03 -7.53 18.29
CA HIS A 149 6.10 -6.58 18.89
C HIS A 149 4.87 -7.28 19.48
N THR A 150 4.23 -6.64 20.46
CA THR A 150 3.02 -7.16 21.14
C THR A 150 1.87 -6.16 21.19
N GLY A 151 2.11 -4.91 20.85
CA GLY A 151 1.13 -3.81 20.87
C GLY A 151 0.67 -3.41 19.47
N ASN A 152 0.38 -2.12 19.28
CA ASN A 152 -0.01 -1.59 17.99
C ASN A 152 1.21 -1.23 17.16
N VAL A 153 1.21 -1.66 15.91
CA VAL A 153 2.28 -1.35 14.94
C VAL A 153 1.66 -0.64 13.74
N LEU A 154 2.24 0.50 13.35
CA LEU A 154 1.91 1.21 12.11
C LEU A 154 2.84 0.75 10.99
N LEU A 155 2.28 0.37 9.84
CA LEU A 155 3.05 0.02 8.65
C LEU A 155 2.53 0.83 7.47
N VAL A 156 3.37 1.72 6.91
CA VAL A 156 3.00 2.51 5.72
C VAL A 156 3.64 1.90 4.48
N SER A 157 2.81 1.60 3.48
CA SER A 157 3.24 0.93 2.26
C SER A 157 2.39 1.38 1.05
N SER A 158 2.30 0.54 0.04
CA SER A 158 1.60 0.77 -1.23
C SER A 158 0.56 -0.31 -1.50
N GLY A 159 -0.23 -0.14 -2.55
CA GLY A 159 -1.36 -1.02 -2.87
C GLY A 159 -0.95 -2.47 -3.08
N GLY A 160 0.06 -2.71 -3.90
CA GLY A 160 0.54 -4.06 -4.21
C GLY A 160 1.02 -4.84 -2.98
N PRO A 161 1.95 -4.30 -2.16
CA PRO A 161 2.36 -4.97 -0.93
C PRO A 161 1.22 -5.24 0.04
N ILE A 162 0.29 -4.29 0.25
CA ILE A 162 -0.84 -4.48 1.16
C ILE A 162 -1.78 -5.57 0.66
N ALA A 163 -2.15 -5.54 -0.64
CA ALA A 163 -2.97 -6.58 -1.23
C ALA A 163 -2.30 -7.96 -1.18
N THR A 164 -0.97 -8.01 -1.39
CA THR A 164 -0.19 -9.25 -1.28
C THR A 164 -0.16 -9.76 0.16
N ALA A 165 -0.01 -8.88 1.16
CA ALA A 165 -0.09 -9.25 2.57
C ALA A 165 -1.45 -9.86 2.93
N VAL A 166 -2.55 -9.23 2.47
CA VAL A 166 -3.92 -9.75 2.65
C VAL A 166 -4.09 -11.08 1.93
N GLY A 167 -3.65 -11.15 0.68
CA GLY A 167 -3.71 -12.37 -0.12
C GLY A 167 -2.97 -13.54 0.52
N HIS A 168 -1.78 -13.29 1.04
CA HIS A 168 -0.98 -14.29 1.76
C HIS A 168 -1.70 -14.80 3.02
N VAL A 169 -2.23 -13.90 3.84
CA VAL A 169 -2.91 -14.26 5.10
C VAL A 169 -4.21 -15.04 4.84
N LEU A 170 -4.94 -14.70 3.79
CA LEU A 170 -6.21 -15.32 3.44
C LEU A 170 -6.07 -16.53 2.49
N GLY A 171 -4.91 -16.74 1.87
CA GLY A 171 -4.71 -17.78 0.87
C GLY A 171 -5.50 -17.53 -0.42
N THR A 172 -5.56 -16.26 -0.88
CA THR A 172 -6.32 -15.92 -2.10
C THR A 172 -5.60 -16.34 -3.38
N SER A 173 -6.38 -16.51 -4.45
CA SER A 173 -5.80 -16.69 -5.79
C SER A 173 -5.11 -15.41 -6.30
N PRO A 174 -4.20 -15.51 -7.30
CA PRO A 174 -3.63 -14.36 -7.96
C PRO A 174 -4.67 -13.33 -8.42
N GLU A 175 -5.74 -13.78 -9.07
CA GLU A 175 -6.83 -12.91 -9.55
C GLU A 175 -7.45 -12.11 -8.41
N THR A 176 -7.77 -12.77 -7.31
CA THR A 176 -8.36 -12.11 -6.13
C THR A 176 -7.39 -11.09 -5.53
N THR A 177 -6.10 -11.43 -5.43
CA THR A 177 -5.07 -10.49 -4.94
C THR A 177 -4.95 -9.27 -5.85
N ILE A 178 -5.01 -9.44 -7.18
CA ILE A 178 -5.01 -8.33 -8.16
C ILE A 178 -6.26 -7.45 -7.96
N GLU A 179 -7.45 -8.03 -7.78
CA GLU A 179 -8.68 -7.25 -7.53
C GLU A 179 -8.60 -6.44 -6.24
N LEU A 180 -8.03 -7.00 -5.18
CA LEU A 180 -7.77 -6.28 -3.93
C LEU A 180 -6.84 -5.08 -4.19
N ASN A 181 -5.74 -5.29 -4.92
CA ASN A 181 -4.78 -4.23 -5.24
C ASN A 181 -5.40 -3.08 -6.03
N LEU A 182 -6.12 -3.39 -7.12
CA LEU A 182 -6.67 -2.37 -8.03
C LEU A 182 -7.81 -1.52 -7.41
N ARG A 183 -8.30 -1.87 -6.23
CA ARG A 183 -9.40 -1.19 -5.54
C ARG A 183 -8.99 -0.51 -4.23
N ILE A 184 -7.73 -0.64 -3.84
CA ILE A 184 -7.27 -0.03 -2.60
C ILE A 184 -7.20 1.50 -2.72
N ARG A 185 -7.65 2.21 -1.69
CA ARG A 185 -7.75 3.68 -1.67
C ARG A 185 -6.53 4.31 -0.99
N ASN A 186 -6.19 5.54 -1.36
CA ASN A 186 -5.11 6.27 -0.69
C ASN A 186 -5.47 6.51 0.78
N THR A 187 -4.47 6.42 1.65
CA THR A 187 -4.58 6.47 3.12
C THR A 187 -5.57 5.48 3.74
N SER A 188 -6.03 4.49 2.96
CA SER A 188 -6.87 3.45 3.54
C SER A 188 -6.11 2.64 4.57
N VAL A 189 -6.85 2.19 5.60
CA VAL A 189 -6.36 1.37 6.69
C VAL A 189 -6.84 -0.07 6.50
N THR A 190 -5.90 -0.99 6.58
CA THR A 190 -6.14 -2.44 6.64
C THR A 190 -5.62 -2.93 7.99
N GLU A 191 -6.46 -3.58 8.78
CA GLU A 191 -6.10 -4.00 10.13
C GLU A 191 -5.94 -5.52 10.21
N PHE A 192 -4.83 -5.95 10.81
CA PHE A 192 -4.64 -7.33 11.23
C PHE A 192 -4.52 -7.39 12.75
N ALA A 193 -5.30 -8.25 13.39
CA ALA A 193 -4.92 -8.74 14.71
C ALA A 193 -3.78 -9.75 14.55
N TYR A 194 -2.78 -9.71 15.42
CA TYR A 194 -1.67 -10.67 15.34
C TYR A 194 -1.29 -11.29 16.69
N THR A 195 -0.76 -12.48 16.60
CA THR A 195 -0.13 -13.23 17.69
C THR A 195 1.23 -13.73 17.19
N PRO A 196 2.12 -14.25 18.05
CA PRO A 196 3.36 -14.87 17.56
C PRO A 196 3.15 -16.00 16.54
N LYS A 197 1.94 -16.56 16.46
CA LYS A 197 1.65 -17.69 15.55
C LYS A 197 1.06 -17.27 14.21
N ARG A 198 0.30 -16.16 14.13
CA ARG A 198 -0.43 -15.81 12.91
C ARG A 198 -0.91 -14.36 12.89
N HIS A 199 -1.21 -13.86 11.69
CA HIS A 199 -2.02 -12.68 11.44
C HIS A 199 -3.47 -13.09 11.12
N MET A 200 -4.41 -12.21 11.46
CA MET A 200 -5.85 -12.40 11.20
C MET A 200 -6.41 -11.09 10.69
N LEU A 201 -6.95 -11.08 9.47
CA LEU A 201 -7.56 -9.89 8.89
C LEU A 201 -8.78 -9.47 9.70
N VAL A 202 -8.84 -8.22 10.10
CA VAL A 202 -9.97 -7.61 10.83
C VAL A 202 -10.77 -6.71 9.89
N THR A 203 -10.08 -5.76 9.22
CA THR A 203 -10.69 -4.87 8.21
C THR A 203 -9.79 -4.74 7.00
N TYR A 204 -10.37 -4.39 5.86
CA TYR A 204 -9.61 -4.12 4.63
C TYR A 204 -10.07 -2.84 3.96
N ASN A 205 -9.10 -1.98 3.57
CA ASN A 205 -9.33 -0.82 2.71
C ASN A 205 -10.38 0.16 3.28
N THR A 206 -10.37 0.41 4.58
CA THR A 206 -11.29 1.34 5.24
C THR A 206 -10.76 2.77 5.26
N LEU A 207 -11.64 3.77 5.27
CA LEU A 207 -11.31 5.20 5.33
C LEU A 207 -12.05 5.89 6.50
N PRO A 208 -11.86 5.46 7.74
CA PRO A 208 -12.65 5.99 8.87
C PRO A 208 -12.38 7.48 9.16
N HIS A 209 -11.25 8.01 8.70
CA HIS A 209 -10.88 9.42 8.81
C HIS A 209 -11.51 10.31 7.74
N LEU A 210 -12.06 9.72 6.66
CA LEU A 210 -12.71 10.41 5.54
C LEU A 210 -14.20 10.03 5.41
N ASP A 211 -14.82 9.57 6.50
CA ASP A 211 -16.22 9.10 6.49
C ASP A 211 -17.23 10.25 6.45
N ALA A 212 -16.86 11.44 6.91
CA ALA A 212 -17.75 12.60 6.89
C ALA A 212 -17.93 13.14 5.47
N PRO A 213 -19.15 13.66 5.11
CA PRO A 213 -19.48 14.08 3.74
C PRO A 213 -18.54 15.14 3.14
N GLU A 214 -17.97 16.01 3.97
CA GLU A 214 -17.03 17.04 3.52
C GLU A 214 -15.72 16.47 2.95
N TYR A 215 -15.36 15.23 3.30
CA TYR A 215 -14.17 14.54 2.78
C TYR A 215 -14.45 13.66 1.56
N ALA A 216 -15.68 13.62 1.04
CA ALA A 216 -16.00 12.75 -0.10
C ALA A 216 -15.08 12.97 -1.31
N ALA A 217 -14.68 14.23 -1.57
CA ALA A 217 -13.74 14.58 -2.64
C ALA A 217 -12.28 14.18 -2.35
N TRP A 218 -11.98 13.79 -1.12
CA TRP A 218 -10.63 13.32 -0.73
C TRP A 218 -10.45 11.82 -0.94
N VAL A 219 -11.49 11.09 -1.31
CA VAL A 219 -11.38 9.66 -1.59
C VAL A 219 -10.77 9.45 -2.97
N THR A 220 -9.53 8.97 -3.01
CA THR A 220 -8.77 8.77 -4.26
C THR A 220 -8.18 7.35 -4.32
N TYR A 221 -7.81 6.92 -5.53
CA TYR A 221 -7.33 5.57 -5.81
C TYR A 221 -5.90 5.53 -6.38
N ALA A 222 -5.42 6.63 -6.92
CA ALA A 222 -4.08 6.76 -7.51
C ALA A 222 -3.51 8.14 -7.25
#